data_08d9923dc45b2a6f6beca3924ddf4fc7
#
_entry.id   08d9923dc45b2a6f6beca3924ddf4fc7
#
_cell.length_a   1.000
_cell.length_b   1.000
_cell.length_c   1.000
_cell.angle_alpha   90.00
_cell.angle_beta   90.00
_cell.angle_gamma   90.00
#
_symmetry.space_group_name_H-M   'P 1'
#
loop_
_entity.id
_entity.type
_entity.pdbx_description
1 polymer ?
#
loop_
_entity_poly.entity_id
_entity_poly.type
_entity_poly.pdbx_seq_one_letter_code
_entity_poly.pdbx_strand_id
1 'polypeptide(L)'
;RNENQILVVGAAEKAALKNGGAWIGKRVGRPRTDLSLILDALFYRLRNAGPWRDLPERFGPWQTVHGWHNRWAANGLWSRILKILTKRSRGRVRLVDGSHVPVHQSGCNPTKSSGPAQMGKTRGGRNTKIMALTDWRGRVINLRLIEGQAYEGHHVVELIDEGAALIIVGDKGFDDDKLRAELRKLGHVPQFPGRKSRKHKVFVSKSLYRVRYRVENFFCRLKRWGSAATRRARCPCSRRAPKRTGRRAA
;
A
#
# COMPACT_ATOMS: atom_id res chain seq x y z
N ARG A 1 -19.58 -23.10 9.17
CA ARG A 1 -18.45 -22.80 10.11
C ARG A 1 -17.61 -21.71 9.50
N ASN A 2 -17.40 -20.56 10.19
CA ASN A 2 -16.47 -19.46 9.93
C ASN A 2 -16.97 -18.21 9.17
N GLU A 3 -18.23 -17.83 9.27
CA GLU A 3 -18.63 -16.46 8.85
C GLU A 3 -18.24 -15.36 9.85
N ASN A 4 -17.95 -15.71 11.10
CA ASN A 4 -17.68 -14.73 12.17
C ASN A 4 -16.21 -14.26 12.30
N GLN A 5 -15.26 -14.83 11.57
CA GLN A 5 -13.85 -14.39 11.65
C GLN A 5 -13.45 -13.30 10.65
N ILE A 6 -14.35 -12.86 9.78
CA ILE A 6 -14.07 -11.90 8.71
C ILE A 6 -14.23 -10.43 9.17
N LEU A 7 -14.83 -10.20 10.32
CA LEU A 7 -15.31 -8.88 10.75
C LEU A 7 -14.56 -8.23 11.91
N VAL A 8 -13.41 -8.73 12.29
CA VAL A 8 -12.62 -8.05 13.32
C VAL A 8 -11.63 -7.12 12.66
N VAL A 9 -12.09 -5.92 12.27
CA VAL A 9 -11.22 -4.75 12.32
C VAL A 9 -10.75 -4.66 13.74
N GLY A 10 -9.48 -4.89 14.01
CA GLY A 10 -8.94 -4.97 15.36
C GLY A 10 -9.30 -3.71 16.15
N ALA A 11 -9.52 -3.86 17.45
CA ALA A 11 -9.83 -2.74 18.34
C ALA A 11 -8.81 -1.59 18.20
N ALA A 12 -7.55 -1.90 17.84
CA ALA A 12 -6.50 -0.93 17.57
C ALA A 12 -6.74 -0.08 16.32
N GLU A 13 -7.31 -0.65 15.26
CA GLU A 13 -7.62 0.08 14.02
C GLU A 13 -8.86 0.95 14.20
N LYS A 14 -9.86 0.46 14.95
CA LYS A 14 -11.02 1.27 15.35
C LYS A 14 -10.63 2.42 16.29
N ALA A 15 -9.69 2.18 17.22
CA ALA A 15 -9.16 3.21 18.11
C ALA A 15 -8.31 4.25 17.35
N ALA A 16 -7.50 3.83 16.37
CA ALA A 16 -6.72 4.73 15.51
C ALA A 16 -7.63 5.68 14.71
N LEU A 17 -8.80 5.19 14.28
CA LEU A 17 -9.81 6.01 13.60
C LEU A 17 -10.53 6.96 14.53
N LYS A 18 -10.80 6.58 15.78
CA LYS A 18 -11.38 7.45 16.80
C LYS A 18 -10.42 8.53 17.26
N ASN A 19 -9.13 8.19 17.41
CA ASN A 19 -8.10 9.13 17.88
C ASN A 19 -7.58 10.07 16.76
N GLY A 20 -7.90 9.79 15.48
CA GLY A 20 -7.71 10.71 14.36
C GLY A 20 -8.70 11.90 14.36
N GLY A 21 -9.22 12.22 15.46
CA GLY A 21 -10.35 13.05 15.94
C GLY A 21 -10.65 14.41 15.33
N ALA A 22 -10.07 14.82 14.23
CA ALA A 22 -10.39 16.09 13.57
C ALA A 22 -11.64 16.06 12.66
N TRP A 23 -12.45 14.99 12.72
CA TRP A 23 -13.48 14.70 11.72
C TRP A 23 -14.93 14.79 12.21
N ILE A 24 -15.15 15.03 13.50
CA ILE A 24 -16.48 15.04 14.11
C ILE A 24 -16.88 16.48 14.45
N GLY A 25 -16.95 17.35 13.44
CA GLY A 25 -17.69 18.60 13.60
C GLY A 25 -19.19 18.28 13.83
N LYS A 26 -19.78 18.83 14.89
CA LYS A 26 -21.23 18.83 15.07
C LYS A 26 -21.86 19.51 13.87
N ARG A 27 -22.58 18.75 13.04
CA ARG A 27 -23.41 19.29 11.96
C ARG A 27 -24.88 19.07 12.32
N VAL A 28 -25.67 20.10 12.18
CA VAL A 28 -27.12 20.03 12.18
C VAL A 28 -27.54 19.27 10.92
N GLY A 29 -28.43 18.30 11.03
CA GLY A 29 -28.95 17.52 9.91
C GLY A 29 -29.10 16.02 10.19
N ARG A 30 -29.38 15.23 9.15
CA ARG A 30 -29.56 13.77 9.25
C ARG A 30 -28.40 13.10 9.96
N PRO A 31 -28.66 12.17 10.91
CA PRO A 31 -27.62 11.40 11.58
C PRO A 31 -26.68 10.73 10.59
N ARG A 32 -25.38 10.73 10.92
CA ARG A 32 -24.38 10.07 10.05
C ARG A 32 -24.49 8.56 10.19
N THR A 33 -24.25 7.87 9.09
CA THR A 33 -24.04 6.41 9.10
C THR A 33 -22.89 6.06 10.03
N ASP A 34 -23.03 5.00 10.80
CA ASP A 34 -21.96 4.49 11.67
C ASP A 34 -20.67 4.23 10.86
N LEU A 35 -19.58 4.83 11.30
CA LEU A 35 -18.27 4.68 10.65
C LEU A 35 -17.74 3.24 10.74
N SER A 36 -18.11 2.49 11.79
CA SER A 36 -17.76 1.08 11.90
C SER A 36 -18.39 0.27 10.78
N LEU A 37 -19.67 0.51 10.50
CA LEU A 37 -20.38 -0.14 9.40
C LEU A 37 -19.78 0.19 8.04
N ILE A 38 -19.38 1.45 7.84
CA ILE A 38 -18.68 1.86 6.59
C ILE A 38 -17.34 1.14 6.43
N LEU A 39 -16.58 0.98 7.51
CA LEU A 39 -15.32 0.25 7.49
C LEU A 39 -15.53 -1.24 7.17
N ASP A 40 -16.49 -1.87 7.83
CA ASP A 40 -16.81 -3.27 7.61
C ASP A 40 -17.24 -3.50 6.14
N ALA A 41 -18.02 -2.59 5.57
CA ALA A 41 -18.40 -2.60 4.16
C ALA A 41 -17.19 -2.48 3.23
N LEU A 42 -16.22 -1.60 3.57
CA LEU A 42 -15.00 -1.45 2.79
C LEU A 42 -14.13 -2.70 2.85
N PHE A 43 -13.97 -3.30 4.04
CA PHE A 43 -13.21 -4.54 4.20
C PHE A 43 -13.87 -5.70 3.47
N TYR A 44 -15.19 -5.82 3.56
CA TYR A 44 -15.95 -6.81 2.78
C TYR A 44 -15.65 -6.67 1.28
N ARG A 45 -15.79 -5.46 0.75
CA ARG A 45 -15.52 -5.19 -0.67
C ARG A 45 -14.06 -5.45 -1.05
N LEU A 46 -13.10 -5.01 -0.24
CA LEU A 46 -11.68 -5.23 -0.50
C LEU A 46 -11.34 -6.73 -0.55
N ARG A 47 -11.96 -7.51 0.33
CA ARG A 47 -11.78 -8.97 0.37
C ARG A 47 -12.32 -9.66 -0.86
N ASN A 48 -13.55 -9.33 -1.25
CA ASN A 48 -14.27 -10.01 -2.33
C ASN A 48 -13.95 -9.43 -3.72
N ALA A 49 -13.37 -8.23 -3.80
CA ALA A 49 -13.09 -7.50 -5.05
C ALA A 49 -14.31 -7.30 -5.96
N GLY A 50 -15.52 -7.37 -5.42
CA GLY A 50 -16.76 -7.18 -6.16
C GLY A 50 -16.97 -5.73 -6.62
N PRO A 51 -17.89 -5.49 -7.58
CA PRO A 51 -18.38 -4.16 -7.90
C PRO A 51 -18.97 -3.45 -6.68
N TRP A 52 -19.04 -2.13 -6.71
CA TRP A 52 -19.67 -1.37 -5.62
C TRP A 52 -21.16 -1.68 -5.47
N ARG A 53 -21.82 -1.98 -6.58
CA ARG A 53 -23.27 -2.25 -6.62
C ARG A 53 -23.64 -3.58 -5.97
N ASP A 54 -22.70 -4.51 -5.89
CA ASP A 54 -22.91 -5.85 -5.28
C ASP A 54 -22.64 -5.84 -3.76
N LEU A 55 -22.52 -4.64 -3.18
CA LEU A 55 -22.38 -4.53 -1.73
C LEU A 55 -23.67 -4.96 -1.05
N PRO A 56 -23.65 -5.93 -0.11
CA PRO A 56 -24.86 -6.37 0.60
C PRO A 56 -25.61 -5.23 1.29
N GLU A 57 -26.94 -5.28 1.24
CA GLU A 57 -27.84 -4.25 1.79
C GLU A 57 -27.64 -3.98 3.28
N ARG A 58 -27.17 -4.98 4.04
CA ARG A 58 -26.81 -4.84 5.46
C ARG A 58 -25.79 -3.72 5.75
N PHE A 59 -25.01 -3.33 4.76
CA PHE A 59 -24.04 -2.22 4.87
C PHE A 59 -24.64 -0.86 4.46
N GLY A 60 -25.91 -0.85 4.07
CA GLY A 60 -26.61 0.32 3.55
C GLY A 60 -26.25 0.65 2.10
N PRO A 61 -26.69 1.80 1.60
CA PRO A 61 -26.50 2.18 0.21
C PRO A 61 -25.03 2.23 -0.20
N TRP A 62 -24.64 1.50 -1.24
CA TRP A 62 -23.27 1.45 -1.73
C TRP A 62 -22.69 2.82 -2.08
N GLN A 63 -23.53 3.76 -2.53
CA GLN A 63 -23.13 5.14 -2.84
C GLN A 63 -22.55 5.84 -1.60
N THR A 64 -23.15 5.61 -0.43
CA THR A 64 -22.66 6.16 0.85
C THR A 64 -21.27 5.62 1.17
N VAL A 65 -21.08 4.32 1.09
CA VAL A 65 -19.78 3.67 1.35
C VAL A 65 -18.71 4.14 0.36
N HIS A 66 -19.06 4.22 -0.94
CA HIS A 66 -18.18 4.73 -1.98
C HIS A 66 -17.81 6.22 -1.74
N GLY A 67 -18.76 7.04 -1.34
CA GLY A 67 -18.53 8.43 -1.00
C GLY A 67 -17.55 8.60 0.15
N TRP A 68 -17.66 7.80 1.21
CA TRP A 68 -16.71 7.76 2.31
C TRP A 68 -15.33 7.29 1.88
N HIS A 69 -15.25 6.22 1.10
CA HIS A 69 -13.98 5.72 0.56
C HIS A 69 -13.22 6.81 -0.21
N ASN A 70 -13.90 7.50 -1.13
CA ASN A 70 -13.30 8.57 -1.93
C ASN A 70 -12.85 9.75 -1.06
N ARG A 71 -13.65 10.13 -0.08
CA ARG A 71 -13.34 11.22 0.86
C ARG A 71 -12.12 10.88 1.71
N TRP A 72 -12.04 9.66 2.24
CA TRP A 72 -10.90 9.20 3.03
C TRP A 72 -9.62 9.06 2.22
N ALA A 73 -9.75 8.62 0.97
CA ALA A 73 -8.62 8.56 0.04
C ALA A 73 -8.09 9.97 -0.29
N ALA A 74 -8.98 10.91 -0.61
CA ALA A 74 -8.61 12.29 -0.95
C ALA A 74 -7.93 13.03 0.22
N ASN A 75 -8.35 12.73 1.45
CA ASN A 75 -7.82 13.38 2.65
C ASN A 75 -6.58 12.67 3.23
N GLY A 76 -6.06 11.65 2.57
CA GLY A 76 -4.87 10.92 3.00
C GLY A 76 -5.04 10.15 4.32
N LEU A 77 -6.29 9.82 4.71
CA LEU A 77 -6.56 9.09 5.96
C LEU A 77 -5.84 7.76 6.02
N TRP A 78 -5.81 7.00 4.92
CA TRP A 78 -5.15 5.69 4.84
C TRP A 78 -3.65 5.77 5.14
N SER A 79 -2.98 6.79 4.58
CA SER A 79 -1.56 7.03 4.86
C SER A 79 -1.30 7.39 6.32
N ARG A 80 -2.18 8.17 6.94
CA ARG A 80 -2.08 8.50 8.38
C ARG A 80 -2.28 7.28 9.26
N ILE A 81 -3.26 6.44 8.94
CA ILE A 81 -3.49 5.17 9.65
C ILE A 81 -2.26 4.27 9.54
N LEU A 82 -1.71 4.11 8.32
CA LEU A 82 -0.49 3.33 8.13
C LEU A 82 0.65 3.86 8.99
N LYS A 83 0.91 5.16 8.99
CA LYS A 83 1.94 5.79 9.82
C LYS A 83 1.74 5.54 11.33
N ILE A 84 0.50 5.57 11.83
CA ILE A 84 0.21 5.27 13.24
C ILE A 84 0.51 3.82 13.57
N LEU A 85 0.10 2.89 12.71
CA LEU A 85 0.33 1.45 12.90
C LEU A 85 1.82 1.09 12.83
N THR A 86 2.58 1.78 11.98
CA THR A 86 4.01 1.52 11.78
C THR A 86 4.90 2.07 12.90
N LYS A 87 4.44 3.08 13.67
CA LYS A 87 5.16 3.58 14.86
C LYS A 87 5.51 2.49 15.88
N ARG A 88 4.80 1.38 15.88
CA ARG A 88 5.07 0.21 16.74
C ARG A 88 6.18 -0.70 16.19
N SER A 89 6.68 -0.42 14.99
CA SER A 89 7.75 -1.22 14.38
C SER A 89 9.10 -0.84 15.01
N ARG A 90 9.65 -1.74 15.81
CA ARG A 90 10.96 -1.59 16.44
C ARG A 90 12.00 -2.46 15.72
N GLY A 91 13.28 -2.09 15.87
CA GLY A 91 14.40 -2.82 15.29
C GLY A 91 14.95 -2.19 14.02
N ARG A 92 16.18 -2.53 13.68
CA ARG A 92 16.94 -1.94 12.56
C ARG A 92 16.81 -2.72 11.26
N VAL A 93 16.31 -3.95 11.29
CA VAL A 93 16.20 -4.80 10.09
C VAL A 93 14.92 -4.48 9.34
N ARG A 94 15.07 -4.21 8.05
CA ARG A 94 13.99 -3.97 7.09
C ARG A 94 14.10 -4.96 5.95
N LEU A 95 12.96 -5.50 5.54
CA LEU A 95 12.87 -6.41 4.40
C LEU A 95 12.18 -5.67 3.26
N VAL A 96 12.79 -5.68 2.08
CA VAL A 96 12.24 -5.05 0.89
C VAL A 96 12.02 -6.12 -0.18
N ASP A 97 10.86 -6.04 -0.83
CA ASP A 97 10.51 -6.90 -1.96
C ASP A 97 9.41 -6.26 -2.78
N GLY A 98 9.22 -6.76 -4.01
CA GLY A 98 8.19 -6.32 -4.93
C GLY A 98 7.30 -7.45 -5.40
N SER A 99 6.02 -7.18 -5.63
CA SER A 99 5.11 -8.16 -6.18
C SER A 99 4.21 -7.57 -7.26
N HIS A 100 4.07 -8.30 -8.36
CA HIS A 100 3.20 -7.91 -9.46
C HIS A 100 1.73 -8.14 -9.13
N VAL A 101 0.90 -7.19 -9.55
CA VAL A 101 -0.57 -7.25 -9.46
C VAL A 101 -1.13 -7.01 -10.85
N PRO A 102 -1.79 -7.99 -11.47
CA PRO A 102 -2.42 -7.82 -12.77
C PRO A 102 -3.51 -6.76 -12.71
N VAL A 103 -3.66 -6.00 -13.80
CA VAL A 103 -4.68 -4.98 -13.92
C VAL A 103 -5.82 -5.55 -14.76
N HIS A 104 -7.02 -5.57 -14.16
CA HIS A 104 -8.24 -5.97 -14.85
C HIS A 104 -8.62 -4.94 -15.93
N GLN A 105 -9.35 -5.35 -16.95
CA GLN A 105 -9.81 -4.46 -18.04
C GLN A 105 -10.49 -3.18 -17.52
N SER A 106 -11.34 -3.29 -16.51
CA SER A 106 -12.02 -2.14 -15.88
C SER A 106 -11.06 -1.16 -15.17
N GLY A 107 -9.87 -1.63 -14.79
CA GLY A 107 -8.80 -0.79 -14.20
C GLY A 107 -8.00 -0.03 -15.24
N CYS A 108 -8.06 -0.44 -16.51
CA CYS A 108 -7.38 0.21 -17.62
C CYS A 108 -8.20 1.42 -18.07
N ASN A 109 -7.62 2.62 -18.03
CA ASN A 109 -8.26 3.79 -18.61
C ASN A 109 -7.61 4.11 -19.96
N PRO A 110 -8.36 4.12 -21.07
CA PRO A 110 -7.83 4.55 -22.36
C PRO A 110 -7.66 6.06 -22.48
N THR A 111 -8.25 6.86 -21.61
CA THR A 111 -8.18 8.33 -21.68
C THR A 111 -6.82 8.84 -21.22
N LYS A 112 -6.07 9.47 -22.12
CA LYS A 112 -4.74 10.08 -21.91
C LYS A 112 -4.68 11.21 -20.87
N SER A 113 -5.83 11.64 -20.34
CA SER A 113 -5.95 12.79 -19.41
C SER A 113 -5.68 12.48 -17.94
N SER A 114 -5.52 11.22 -17.57
CA SER A 114 -5.14 10.83 -16.22
C SER A 114 -3.64 10.58 -16.20
N GLY A 115 -2.92 11.27 -15.34
CA GLY A 115 -1.48 11.12 -15.15
C GLY A 115 -1.01 9.66 -14.95
N PRO A 116 0.27 9.41 -14.73
CA PRO A 116 0.84 8.07 -14.73
C PRO A 116 0.09 7.17 -13.77
N ALA A 117 -0.66 6.23 -14.33
CA ALA A 117 -1.53 5.33 -13.57
C ALA A 117 -0.74 4.22 -12.85
N GLN A 118 0.60 4.33 -12.81
CA GLN A 118 1.52 3.31 -12.30
C GLN A 118 1.19 1.92 -12.87
N MET A 119 0.83 1.90 -14.12
CA MET A 119 0.55 0.69 -14.89
C MET A 119 1.60 0.53 -15.97
N GLY A 120 2.20 -0.64 -16.02
CA GLY A 120 3.15 -1.01 -17.04
C GLY A 120 2.69 -2.19 -17.87
N LYS A 121 3.34 -2.40 -19.01
CA LYS A 121 3.14 -3.57 -19.87
C LYS A 121 4.30 -4.53 -19.66
N THR A 122 3.99 -5.77 -19.33
CA THR A 122 4.94 -6.87 -19.23
C THR A 122 4.52 -8.00 -20.16
N ARG A 123 5.31 -9.07 -20.25
CA ARG A 123 4.94 -10.27 -21.02
C ARG A 123 3.61 -10.87 -20.58
N GLY A 124 3.27 -10.78 -19.28
CA GLY A 124 2.01 -11.23 -18.72
C GLY A 124 0.85 -10.21 -18.82
N GLY A 125 0.98 -9.16 -19.65
CA GLY A 125 -0.06 -8.14 -19.81
C GLY A 125 0.17 -6.89 -18.97
N ARG A 126 -0.89 -6.10 -18.79
CA ARG A 126 -0.82 -4.88 -17.98
C ARG A 126 -0.80 -5.21 -16.50
N ASN A 127 0.15 -4.66 -15.78
CA ASN A 127 0.26 -4.86 -14.34
C ASN A 127 0.82 -3.63 -13.62
N THR A 128 0.59 -3.61 -12.32
CA THR A 128 1.19 -2.68 -11.37
C THR A 128 2.05 -3.50 -10.42
N LYS A 129 3.17 -2.98 -10.00
CA LYS A 129 4.00 -3.63 -9.00
C LYS A 129 3.80 -2.92 -7.66
N ILE A 130 3.59 -3.70 -6.60
CA ILE A 130 3.57 -3.22 -5.23
C ILE A 130 4.95 -3.46 -4.64
N MET A 131 5.65 -2.40 -4.29
CA MET A 131 6.86 -2.45 -3.48
C MET A 131 6.48 -2.36 -2.02
N ALA A 132 7.05 -3.20 -1.18
CA ALA A 132 6.80 -3.20 0.26
C ALA A 132 8.11 -3.13 1.04
N LEU A 133 8.13 -2.27 2.05
CA LEU A 133 9.10 -2.27 3.11
C LEU A 133 8.44 -2.83 4.37
N THR A 134 8.99 -3.91 4.93
CA THR A 134 8.48 -4.54 6.15
C THR A 134 9.53 -4.55 7.23
N ASP A 135 9.10 -4.71 8.49
CA ASP A 135 10.04 -5.01 9.57
C ASP A 135 10.49 -6.49 9.54
N TRP A 136 11.41 -6.83 10.43
CA TRP A 136 11.92 -8.19 10.57
C TRP A 136 10.84 -9.24 10.93
N ARG A 137 9.64 -8.80 11.39
CA ARG A 137 8.46 -9.66 11.65
C ARG A 137 7.53 -9.78 10.46
N GLY A 138 7.81 -9.09 9.34
CA GLY A 138 6.95 -9.07 8.16
C GLY A 138 5.71 -8.17 8.31
N ARG A 139 5.74 -7.20 9.23
CA ARG A 139 4.72 -6.15 9.32
C ARG A 139 5.10 -5.02 8.38
N VAL A 140 4.14 -4.56 7.59
CA VAL A 140 4.37 -3.48 6.63
C VAL A 140 4.70 -2.17 7.35
N ILE A 141 5.69 -1.46 6.82
CA ILE A 141 6.10 -0.12 7.25
C ILE A 141 5.71 0.89 6.19
N ASN A 142 6.05 0.61 4.95
CA ASN A 142 5.75 1.47 3.82
C ASN A 142 5.39 0.65 2.59
N LEU A 143 4.56 1.23 1.72
CA LEU A 143 4.12 0.64 0.47
C LEU A 143 4.20 1.66 -0.64
N ARG A 144 4.65 1.24 -1.81
CA ARG A 144 4.66 2.07 -3.01
C ARG A 144 4.15 1.28 -4.21
N LEU A 145 3.35 1.94 -5.03
CA LEU A 145 2.93 1.41 -6.32
C LEU A 145 3.87 1.96 -7.39
N ILE A 146 4.38 1.07 -8.22
CA ILE A 146 5.22 1.43 -9.36
C ILE A 146 4.71 0.74 -10.62
N GLU A 147 5.18 1.16 -11.78
CA GLU A 147 4.88 0.52 -13.04
C GLU A 147 5.42 -0.90 -13.08
N GLY A 148 4.67 -1.81 -13.71
CA GLY A 148 5.02 -3.23 -13.71
C GLY A 148 6.39 -3.57 -14.29
N GLN A 149 6.85 -2.81 -15.29
CA GLN A 149 8.17 -2.98 -15.92
C GLN A 149 9.29 -2.23 -15.19
N ALA A 150 8.96 -1.32 -14.25
CA ALA A 150 9.96 -0.51 -13.56
C ALA A 150 10.94 -1.36 -12.76
N TYR A 151 12.21 -0.97 -12.77
CA TYR A 151 13.23 -1.59 -11.94
C TYR A 151 13.02 -1.20 -10.47
N GLU A 152 12.93 -2.19 -9.63
CA GLU A 152 12.58 -2.04 -8.21
C GLU A 152 13.64 -1.25 -7.42
N GLY A 153 14.92 -1.41 -7.78
CA GLY A 153 16.05 -0.79 -7.08
C GLY A 153 15.93 0.73 -6.97
N HIS A 154 15.45 1.40 -8.01
CA HIS A 154 15.31 2.86 -8.02
C HIS A 154 14.32 3.40 -6.99
N HIS A 155 13.42 2.56 -6.52
CA HIS A 155 12.34 2.96 -5.59
C HIS A 155 12.59 2.51 -4.14
N VAL A 156 13.70 1.82 -3.88
CA VAL A 156 14.00 1.33 -2.52
C VAL A 156 14.24 2.49 -1.56
N VAL A 157 15.02 3.48 -1.98
CA VAL A 157 15.35 4.66 -1.15
C VAL A 157 14.11 5.45 -0.77
N GLU A 158 13.19 5.61 -1.72
CA GLU A 158 11.92 6.32 -1.51
C GLU A 158 10.95 5.62 -0.54
N LEU A 159 11.18 4.32 -0.27
CA LEU A 159 10.42 3.55 0.72
C LEU A 159 10.95 3.72 2.13
N ILE A 160 12.21 4.15 2.27
CA ILE A 160 12.88 4.27 3.56
C ILE A 160 12.60 5.68 4.08
N ASP A 161 11.98 5.77 5.26
CA ASP A 161 11.84 7.05 5.95
C ASP A 161 13.23 7.49 6.46
N GLU A 162 13.51 8.79 6.43
CA GLU A 162 14.70 9.39 7.01
C GLU A 162 14.80 9.05 8.51
N GLY A 163 15.97 8.65 8.97
CA GLY A 163 16.15 8.27 10.38
C GLY A 163 17.39 7.46 10.66
N ALA A 164 17.31 6.63 11.69
CA ALA A 164 18.43 5.81 12.16
C ALA A 164 18.93 4.81 11.11
N ALA A 165 20.19 4.46 11.19
CA ALA A 165 20.84 3.44 10.37
C ALA A 165 20.06 2.12 10.36
N LEU A 166 19.72 1.63 9.19
CA LEU A 166 18.93 0.43 8.97
C LEU A 166 19.75 -0.63 8.24
N ILE A 167 19.37 -1.89 8.45
CA ILE A 167 19.87 -3.04 7.69
C ILE A 167 18.77 -3.41 6.69
N ILE A 168 19.04 -3.23 5.40
CA ILE A 168 18.06 -3.45 4.34
C ILE A 168 18.33 -4.81 3.68
N VAL A 169 17.42 -5.74 3.85
CA VAL A 169 17.51 -7.09 3.29
C VAL A 169 16.57 -7.20 2.10
N GLY A 170 17.09 -7.62 0.98
CA GLY A 170 16.33 -7.81 -0.26
C GLY A 170 16.84 -9.00 -1.07
N ASP A 171 16.18 -9.31 -2.18
CA ASP A 171 16.57 -10.37 -3.10
C ASP A 171 17.79 -9.96 -3.95
N LYS A 172 18.39 -10.94 -4.63
CA LYS A 172 19.45 -10.75 -5.65
C LYS A 172 19.04 -9.80 -6.80
N GLY A 173 17.73 -9.60 -7.00
CA GLY A 173 17.19 -8.62 -7.94
C GLY A 173 17.63 -7.19 -7.62
N PHE A 174 17.87 -6.88 -6.34
CA PHE A 174 18.33 -5.56 -5.86
C PHE A 174 19.86 -5.41 -5.88
N ASP A 175 20.61 -6.39 -6.46
CA ASP A 175 22.06 -6.32 -6.55
C ASP A 175 22.51 -5.31 -7.62
N ASP A 176 22.58 -4.05 -7.22
CA ASP A 176 23.05 -2.91 -8.01
C ASP A 176 24.05 -2.09 -7.16
N ASP A 177 25.20 -1.78 -7.73
CA ASP A 177 26.26 -1.05 -7.03
C ASP A 177 25.88 0.41 -6.75
N LYS A 178 25.08 1.02 -7.64
CA LYS A 178 24.56 2.38 -7.43
C LYS A 178 23.62 2.41 -6.20
N LEU A 179 22.67 1.47 -6.15
CA LEU A 179 21.76 1.35 -5.01
C LEU A 179 22.52 1.08 -3.71
N ARG A 180 23.53 0.19 -3.74
CA ARG A 180 24.35 -0.09 -2.56
C ARG A 180 25.12 1.14 -2.07
N ALA A 181 25.68 1.90 -3.01
CA ALA A 181 26.42 3.13 -2.68
C ALA A 181 25.49 4.19 -2.09
N GLU A 182 24.29 4.35 -2.67
CA GLU A 182 23.27 5.29 -2.20
C GLU A 182 22.78 4.95 -0.79
N LEU A 183 22.44 3.69 -0.53
CA LEU A 183 22.03 3.24 0.79
C LEU A 183 23.15 3.43 1.85
N ARG A 184 24.41 3.19 1.49
CA ARG A 184 25.54 3.42 2.40
C ARG A 184 25.76 4.91 2.68
N LYS A 185 25.60 5.78 1.69
CA LYS A 185 25.65 7.24 1.89
C LYS A 185 24.58 7.71 2.88
N LEU A 186 23.41 7.07 2.88
CA LEU A 186 22.34 7.34 3.84
C LEU A 186 22.54 6.65 5.20
N GLY A 187 23.70 5.99 5.42
CA GLY A 187 24.01 5.28 6.66
C GLY A 187 23.36 3.90 6.80
N HIS A 188 22.78 3.35 5.73
CA HIS A 188 22.13 2.04 5.76
C HIS A 188 23.09 0.92 5.31
N VAL A 189 22.84 -0.30 5.78
CA VAL A 189 23.64 -1.49 5.45
C VAL A 189 22.84 -2.39 4.49
N PRO A 190 23.15 -2.39 3.18
CA PRO A 190 22.46 -3.26 2.22
C PRO A 190 22.92 -4.71 2.37
N GLN A 191 21.95 -5.62 2.51
CA GLN A 191 22.13 -7.07 2.61
C GLN A 191 21.40 -7.74 1.43
N PHE A 192 21.95 -7.56 0.22
CA PHE A 192 21.44 -8.16 -1.01
C PHE A 192 22.43 -9.23 -1.49
N PRO A 193 22.01 -10.45 -1.81
CA PRO A 193 22.91 -11.46 -2.40
C PRO A 193 23.42 -10.98 -3.76
N GLY A 194 24.69 -11.26 -4.04
CA GLY A 194 25.27 -10.98 -5.35
C GLY A 194 24.65 -11.83 -6.46
N ARG A 195 24.51 -11.26 -7.65
CA ARG A 195 24.13 -12.01 -8.86
C ARG A 195 25.25 -12.96 -9.25
N LYS A 196 24.94 -14.05 -9.93
CA LYS A 196 25.96 -15.04 -10.39
C LYS A 196 27.03 -14.42 -11.30
N SER A 197 26.66 -13.39 -12.07
CA SER A 197 27.55 -12.65 -12.97
C SER A 197 28.46 -11.63 -12.30
N ARG A 198 28.35 -11.48 -10.98
CA ARG A 198 29.12 -10.47 -10.24
C ARG A 198 30.58 -10.89 -10.10
N LYS A 199 31.51 -9.99 -10.48
CA LYS A 199 32.97 -10.25 -10.37
C LYS A 199 33.44 -10.30 -8.92
N HIS A 200 32.94 -9.43 -8.06
CA HIS A 200 33.34 -9.37 -6.64
C HIS A 200 32.24 -9.94 -5.75
N LYS A 201 32.62 -10.91 -4.92
CA LYS A 201 31.70 -11.50 -3.94
C LYS A 201 31.26 -10.48 -2.92
N VAL A 202 29.97 -10.47 -2.62
CA VAL A 202 29.38 -9.62 -1.58
C VAL A 202 29.04 -10.48 -0.38
N PHE A 203 29.50 -10.05 0.78
CA PHE A 203 29.15 -10.72 2.03
C PHE A 203 27.69 -10.39 2.39
N VAL A 204 26.93 -11.43 2.69
CA VAL A 204 25.57 -11.34 3.18
C VAL A 204 25.42 -12.27 4.35
N SER A 205 24.94 -11.76 5.47
CA SER A 205 24.67 -12.56 6.66
C SER A 205 23.56 -13.58 6.37
N LYS A 206 23.89 -14.87 6.48
CA LYS A 206 22.93 -15.96 6.28
C LYS A 206 21.75 -15.89 7.25
N SER A 207 21.98 -15.48 8.49
CA SER A 207 20.93 -15.32 9.51
C SER A 207 19.96 -14.19 9.17
N LEU A 208 20.46 -13.04 8.71
CA LEU A 208 19.64 -11.92 8.25
C LEU A 208 18.90 -12.26 6.97
N TYR A 209 19.55 -12.93 6.03
CA TYR A 209 18.89 -13.31 4.78
C TYR A 209 17.77 -14.34 4.99
N ARG A 210 17.94 -15.24 5.96
CA ARG A 210 16.94 -16.25 6.29
C ARG A 210 15.57 -15.65 6.63
N VAL A 211 15.50 -14.46 7.24
CA VAL A 211 14.22 -13.84 7.60
C VAL A 211 13.48 -13.21 6.43
N ARG A 212 14.08 -13.18 5.22
CA ARG A 212 13.48 -12.60 4.01
C ARG A 212 12.13 -13.22 3.64
N TYR A 213 11.93 -14.52 3.87
CA TYR A 213 10.64 -15.18 3.58
C TYR A 213 9.43 -14.47 4.23
N ARG A 214 9.64 -13.64 5.24
CA ARG A 214 8.58 -12.92 5.94
C ARG A 214 7.93 -11.84 5.09
N VAL A 215 8.69 -11.19 4.19
CA VAL A 215 8.09 -10.25 3.23
C VAL A 215 7.33 -10.99 2.15
N GLU A 216 7.76 -12.16 1.74
CA GLU A 216 7.02 -13.03 0.83
C GLU A 216 5.69 -13.46 1.47
N ASN A 217 5.72 -13.89 2.74
CA ASN A 217 4.51 -14.20 3.49
C ASN A 217 3.58 -13.00 3.64
N PHE A 218 4.10 -11.78 3.75
CA PHE A 218 3.30 -10.57 3.71
C PHE A 218 2.55 -10.47 2.38
N PHE A 219 3.22 -10.65 1.23
CA PHE A 219 2.55 -10.63 -0.08
C PHE A 219 1.54 -11.77 -0.23
N CYS A 220 1.83 -12.97 0.25
CA CYS A 220 0.87 -14.06 0.27
C CYS A 220 -0.40 -13.71 1.04
N ARG A 221 -0.28 -13.08 2.20
CA ARG A 221 -1.43 -12.58 2.98
C ARG A 221 -2.16 -11.44 2.27
N LEU A 222 -1.43 -10.49 1.69
CA LEU A 222 -1.98 -9.36 0.97
C LEU A 222 -2.82 -9.83 -0.22
N LYS A 223 -2.33 -10.79 -1.00
CA LYS A 223 -3.02 -11.34 -2.18
C LYS A 223 -4.25 -12.19 -1.85
N ARG A 224 -4.48 -12.57 -0.60
CA ARG A 224 -5.77 -13.15 -0.18
C ARG A 224 -6.93 -12.13 -0.24
N TRP A 225 -6.60 -10.85 -0.32
CA TRP A 225 -7.56 -9.80 -0.54
C TRP A 225 -7.73 -9.59 -2.05
N GLY A 226 -8.91 -9.90 -2.58
CA GLY A 226 -9.16 -9.89 -4.00
C GLY A 226 -8.82 -8.55 -4.69
N SER A 227 -9.07 -7.42 -4.00
CA SER A 227 -8.71 -6.09 -4.52
C SER A 227 -7.21 -5.82 -4.58
N ALA A 228 -6.41 -6.53 -3.78
CA ALA A 228 -4.95 -6.46 -3.83
C ALA A 228 -4.35 -7.51 -4.76
N ALA A 229 -5.05 -8.64 -4.98
CA ALA A 229 -4.65 -9.67 -5.92
C ALA A 229 -4.82 -9.24 -7.37
N THR A 230 -5.87 -8.46 -7.68
CA THR A 230 -6.15 -7.93 -9.02
C THR A 230 -6.62 -6.49 -8.92
N ARG A 231 -5.93 -5.59 -9.58
CA ARG A 231 -6.27 -4.18 -9.60
C ARG A 231 -7.46 -3.92 -10.53
N ARG A 232 -8.63 -3.66 -9.95
CA ARG A 232 -9.87 -3.34 -10.68
C ARG A 232 -10.21 -1.84 -10.62
N ALA A 233 -9.66 -1.11 -9.65
CA ALA A 233 -9.91 0.30 -9.49
C ALA A 233 -8.84 1.16 -10.17
N ARG A 234 -9.25 2.27 -10.74
CA ARG A 234 -8.36 3.35 -11.17
C ARG A 234 -7.71 3.96 -9.94
N CYS A 235 -6.46 4.46 -10.06
CA CYS A 235 -5.82 5.15 -8.95
C CYS A 235 -6.60 6.43 -8.60
N PRO A 236 -7.02 6.61 -7.34
CA PRO A 236 -7.76 7.82 -6.94
C PRO A 236 -6.92 9.10 -7.05
N CYS A 237 -5.59 8.97 -7.02
CA CYS A 237 -4.68 10.12 -7.11
C CYS A 237 -4.68 10.83 -8.46
N SER A 238 -5.32 10.25 -9.50
CA SER A 238 -5.45 10.87 -10.82
C SER A 238 -6.63 11.84 -10.94
N ARG A 239 -7.48 11.99 -9.91
CA ARG A 239 -8.52 13.00 -9.91
C ARG A 239 -7.92 14.32 -9.46
N ARG A 240 -7.86 15.30 -10.35
CA ARG A 240 -7.51 16.68 -10.03
C ARG A 240 -8.27 17.13 -8.80
N ALA A 241 -7.58 17.77 -7.86
CA ALA A 241 -8.23 18.55 -6.81
C ALA A 241 -9.29 19.46 -7.47
N PRO A 242 -10.48 19.59 -6.89
CA PRO A 242 -11.51 20.47 -7.44
C PRO A 242 -10.87 21.87 -7.57
N LYS A 243 -10.94 22.45 -8.75
CA LYS A 243 -10.56 23.84 -8.99
C LYS A 243 -11.36 24.68 -7.97
N ARG A 244 -10.67 25.37 -7.08
CA ARG A 244 -11.27 26.42 -6.27
C ARG A 244 -11.86 27.42 -7.26
N THR A 245 -13.16 27.39 -7.46
CA THR A 245 -13.87 28.48 -8.10
C THR A 245 -13.72 29.68 -7.18
N GLY A 246 -12.81 30.58 -7.56
CA GLY A 246 -12.69 31.87 -6.92
C GLY A 246 -14.00 32.61 -7.13
N ARG A 247 -14.79 32.78 -6.06
CA ARG A 247 -15.81 33.81 -6.02
C ARG A 247 -15.03 35.12 -6.12
N ARG A 248 -15.15 35.81 -7.25
CA ARG A 248 -14.85 37.21 -7.32
C ARG A 248 -15.86 37.91 -6.44
N ALA A 249 -15.40 38.57 -5.40
CA ALA A 249 -16.16 39.59 -4.71
C ALA A 249 -16.36 40.75 -5.69
N ALA A 250 -17.59 41.11 -5.92
CA ALA A 250 -18.00 42.41 -6.41
C ALA A 250 -18.31 43.28 -5.21
#